data_77c9f6c986a7cbdc36035cccb926eaf4
#
_entry.id   77c9f6c986a7cbdc36035cccb926eaf4
#
_cell.length_a   1.000
_cell.length_b   1.000
_cell.length_c   1.000
_cell.angle_alpha   90.00
_cell.angle_beta   90.00
_cell.angle_gamma   90.00
#
_symmetry.space_group_name_H-M   'P 1'
#
loop_
_entity.id
_entity.type
_entity.pdbx_description
1 polymer ?
#
loop_
_entity_poly.entity_id
_entity_poly.type
_entity_poly.pdbx_seq_one_letter_code
_entity_poly.pdbx_strand_id
1 'polypeptide(L)'
;MTDTTSLLFVFGLGYSALRLARRLKAIGFQVSGTVRSEEKAARLRAEGIAAQAWSGEGLPDIPEGAHWLVTLPPDEGGCPAARVATYSEPGAASVTYLSTTGVYGDLRGGWAMEWSPVHPGSDRARARVLAERQWMDA
;
A
#
# COMPACT_ATOMS: atom_id res chain seq x y z
N MET A 1 2.30 14.17 -28.77
CA MET A 1 1.39 13.62 -27.75
C MET A 1 2.18 12.66 -26.89
N THR A 2 2.49 13.04 -25.69
CA THR A 2 3.07 12.13 -24.72
C THR A 2 1.93 11.25 -24.16
N ASP A 3 1.98 9.98 -24.52
CA ASP A 3 1.13 8.97 -23.88
C ASP A 3 1.57 8.90 -22.42
N THR A 4 0.81 9.55 -21.54
CA THR A 4 1.09 9.48 -20.12
C THR A 4 0.56 8.14 -19.61
N THR A 5 1.40 7.11 -19.70
CA THR A 5 1.07 5.80 -19.14
C THR A 5 0.93 5.95 -17.62
N SER A 6 -0.23 5.58 -17.09
CA SER A 6 -0.43 5.60 -15.65
C SER A 6 0.38 4.50 -14.97
N LEU A 7 1.07 4.87 -13.91
CA LEU A 7 1.95 3.99 -13.13
C LEU A 7 1.31 3.67 -11.79
N LEU A 8 1.19 2.39 -11.48
CA LEU A 8 0.80 1.92 -10.15
C LEU A 8 1.97 1.20 -9.49
N PHE A 9 2.33 1.62 -8.30
CA PHE A 9 3.27 0.92 -7.44
C PHE A 9 2.56 0.39 -6.20
N VAL A 10 2.70 -0.90 -5.91
CA VAL A 10 2.01 -1.56 -4.79
C VAL A 10 3.02 -2.02 -3.75
N PHE A 11 2.91 -1.49 -2.54
CA PHE A 11 3.58 -2.06 -1.38
C PHE A 11 2.75 -3.23 -0.88
N GLY A 12 3.13 -4.45 -1.27
CA GLY A 12 2.45 -5.67 -0.89
C GLY A 12 1.49 -6.21 -1.96
N LEU A 13 2.03 -6.89 -2.98
CA LEU A 13 1.25 -7.54 -4.03
C LEU A 13 0.62 -8.86 -3.51
N GLY A 14 -0.31 -8.72 -2.58
CA GLY A 14 -1.10 -9.83 -2.05
C GLY A 14 -2.36 -10.10 -2.86
N TYR A 15 -3.28 -10.87 -2.30
CA TYR A 15 -4.47 -11.34 -3.00
C TYR A 15 -5.31 -10.23 -3.64
N SER A 16 -5.73 -9.25 -2.84
CA SER A 16 -6.59 -8.15 -3.33
C SER A 16 -5.85 -7.22 -4.27
N ALA A 17 -4.60 -6.90 -3.94
CA ALA A 17 -3.77 -6.02 -4.76
C ALA A 17 -3.47 -6.63 -6.13
N LEU A 18 -3.20 -7.93 -6.21
CA LEU A 18 -2.98 -8.62 -7.48
C LEU A 18 -4.21 -8.61 -8.37
N ARG A 19 -5.38 -8.76 -7.77
CA ARG A 19 -6.63 -8.68 -8.53
C ARG A 19 -6.82 -7.30 -9.15
N LEU A 20 -6.57 -6.24 -8.41
CA LEU A 20 -6.59 -4.88 -8.93
C LEU A 20 -5.50 -4.66 -9.98
N ALA A 21 -4.27 -5.08 -9.68
CA ALA A 21 -3.12 -4.92 -10.56
C ALA A 21 -3.36 -5.52 -11.95
N ARG A 22 -3.90 -6.73 -11.99
CA ARG A 22 -4.23 -7.39 -13.27
C ARG A 22 -5.30 -6.65 -14.06
N ARG A 23 -6.31 -6.09 -13.37
CA ARG A 23 -7.35 -5.29 -14.02
C ARG A 23 -6.80 -3.97 -14.58
N LEU A 24 -5.98 -3.28 -13.81
CA LEU A 24 -5.38 -2.02 -14.26
C LEU A 24 -4.38 -2.24 -15.39
N LYS A 25 -3.60 -3.32 -15.32
CA LYS A 25 -2.70 -3.69 -16.41
C LYS A 25 -3.46 -3.93 -17.71
N ALA A 26 -4.63 -4.59 -17.65
CA ALA A 26 -5.46 -4.86 -18.81
C ALA A 26 -5.98 -3.58 -19.50
N ILE A 27 -6.07 -2.47 -18.78
CA ILE A 27 -6.49 -1.18 -19.33
C ILE A 27 -5.33 -0.20 -19.56
N GLY A 28 -4.08 -0.68 -19.53
CA GLY A 28 -2.91 0.07 -19.95
C GLY A 28 -2.02 0.62 -18.84
N PHE A 29 -2.30 0.35 -17.56
CA PHE A 29 -1.40 0.71 -16.49
C PHE A 29 -0.12 -0.11 -16.54
N GLN A 30 1.01 0.51 -16.22
CA GLN A 30 2.21 -0.22 -15.84
C GLN A 30 2.17 -0.46 -14.34
N VAL A 31 2.28 -1.73 -13.95
CA VAL A 31 2.16 -2.14 -12.55
C VAL A 31 3.48 -2.72 -12.07
N SER A 32 3.91 -2.24 -10.93
CA SER A 32 5.07 -2.73 -10.19
C SER A 32 4.75 -2.84 -8.71
N GLY A 33 5.62 -3.46 -7.94
CA GLY A 33 5.39 -3.55 -6.51
C GLY A 33 6.27 -4.55 -5.81
N THR A 34 6.01 -4.71 -4.51
CA THR A 34 6.82 -5.56 -3.63
C THR A 34 6.11 -6.86 -3.28
N VAL A 35 6.91 -7.89 -3.08
CA VAL A 35 6.51 -9.19 -2.53
C VAL A 35 7.55 -9.63 -1.51
N ARG A 36 7.25 -10.67 -0.73
CA ARG A 36 8.16 -11.16 0.30
C ARG A 36 9.25 -12.09 -0.21
N SER A 37 9.04 -12.76 -1.35
CA SER A 37 9.99 -13.74 -1.85
C SER A 37 10.36 -13.48 -3.30
N GLU A 38 11.60 -13.82 -3.65
CA GLU A 38 12.08 -13.74 -5.03
C GLU A 38 11.34 -14.74 -5.94
N GLU A 39 10.94 -15.89 -5.41
CA GLU A 39 10.15 -16.88 -6.18
C GLU A 39 8.83 -16.27 -6.67
N LYS A 40 8.10 -15.60 -5.77
CA LYS A 40 6.85 -14.92 -6.15
C LYS A 40 7.12 -13.75 -7.08
N ALA A 41 8.18 -12.99 -6.87
CA ALA A 41 8.56 -11.89 -7.75
C ALA A 41 8.81 -12.39 -9.18
N ALA A 42 9.54 -13.50 -9.33
CA ALA A 42 9.81 -14.09 -10.63
C ALA A 42 8.52 -14.53 -11.36
N ARG A 43 7.58 -15.13 -10.63
CA ARG A 43 6.28 -15.52 -11.21
C ARG A 43 5.49 -14.32 -11.72
N LEU A 44 5.47 -13.23 -10.95
CA LEU A 44 4.75 -12.03 -11.32
C LEU A 44 5.41 -11.28 -12.49
N ARG A 45 6.74 -11.27 -12.53
CA ARG A 45 7.47 -10.71 -13.69
C ARG A 45 7.14 -11.46 -14.98
N ALA A 46 6.93 -12.78 -14.91
CA ALA A 46 6.50 -13.57 -16.06
C ALA A 46 5.10 -13.17 -16.55
N GLU A 47 4.25 -12.62 -15.69
CA GLU A 47 2.94 -12.04 -16.07
C GLU A 47 3.06 -10.60 -16.59
N GLY A 48 4.23 -9.98 -16.53
CA GLY A 48 4.43 -8.58 -16.91
C GLY A 48 4.18 -7.58 -15.78
N ILE A 49 4.14 -8.04 -14.53
CA ILE A 49 4.11 -7.18 -13.34
C ILE A 49 5.53 -7.07 -12.81
N ALA A 50 6.08 -5.86 -12.76
CA ALA A 50 7.45 -5.62 -12.31
C ALA A 50 7.57 -5.74 -10.78
N ALA A 51 7.52 -6.97 -10.29
CA ALA A 51 7.60 -7.28 -8.87
C ALA A 51 9.05 -7.42 -8.40
N GLN A 52 9.30 -7.01 -7.17
CA GLN A 52 10.59 -7.14 -6.49
C GLN A 52 10.40 -7.67 -5.08
N ALA A 53 11.33 -8.50 -4.62
CA ALA A 53 11.36 -8.94 -3.24
C ALA A 53 11.82 -7.78 -2.35
N TRP A 54 11.10 -7.52 -1.25
CA TRP A 54 11.42 -6.45 -0.32
C TRP A 54 11.16 -6.91 1.11
N SER A 55 12.14 -6.68 1.96
CA SER A 55 12.11 -7.11 3.38
C SER A 55 11.47 -6.11 4.32
N GLY A 56 11.18 -4.90 3.85
CA GLY A 56 10.76 -3.78 4.70
C GLY A 56 11.92 -2.87 5.10
N GLU A 57 13.13 -3.19 4.68
CA GLU A 57 14.32 -2.39 4.92
C GLU A 57 14.79 -1.69 3.65
N GLY A 58 15.20 -0.44 3.78
CA GLY A 58 15.59 0.38 2.64
C GLY A 58 14.41 0.74 1.76
N LEU A 59 14.69 1.50 0.72
CA LEU A 59 13.68 1.93 -0.24
C LEU A 59 13.67 0.96 -1.44
N PRO A 60 12.52 0.36 -1.81
CA PRO A 60 12.43 -0.41 -3.05
C PRO A 60 12.50 0.51 -4.28
N ASP A 61 12.69 -0.07 -5.45
CA ASP A 61 12.67 0.67 -6.71
C ASP A 61 11.23 1.11 -7.02
N ILE A 62 10.97 2.41 -6.91
CA ILE A 62 9.65 2.99 -7.14
C ILE A 62 9.72 3.88 -8.39
N PRO A 63 8.87 3.64 -9.40
CA PRO A 63 8.82 4.51 -10.58
C PRO A 63 8.39 5.93 -10.21
N GLU A 64 9.06 6.92 -10.80
CA GLU A 64 8.69 8.32 -10.63
C GLU A 64 7.27 8.59 -11.12
N GLY A 65 6.50 9.36 -10.35
CA GLY A 65 5.13 9.72 -10.71
C GLY A 65 4.11 8.62 -10.54
N ALA A 66 4.46 7.51 -9.89
CA ALA A 66 3.52 6.42 -9.65
C ALA A 66 2.47 6.78 -8.61
N HIS A 67 1.27 6.23 -8.79
CA HIS A 67 0.28 6.13 -7.73
C HIS A 67 0.66 4.96 -6.83
N TRP A 68 0.63 5.15 -5.52
CA TRP A 68 1.00 4.11 -4.56
C TRP A 68 -0.24 3.50 -3.93
N LEU A 69 -0.28 2.17 -3.90
CA LEU A 69 -1.25 1.41 -3.13
C LEU A 69 -0.49 0.65 -2.03
N VAL A 70 -0.89 0.84 -0.78
CA VAL A 70 -0.24 0.22 0.37
C VAL A 70 -1.21 -0.78 1.00
N THR A 71 -0.83 -2.06 0.97
CA THR A 71 -1.64 -3.16 1.51
C THR A 71 -0.96 -3.87 2.67
N LEU A 72 0.25 -3.44 3.03
CA LEU A 72 1.04 -4.09 4.07
C LEU A 72 0.35 -3.98 5.44
N PRO A 73 0.30 -5.07 6.20
CA PRO A 73 -0.12 -4.97 7.60
C PRO A 73 0.89 -4.14 8.39
N PRO A 74 0.44 -3.35 9.37
CA PRO A 74 1.35 -2.60 10.22
C PRO A 74 2.04 -3.52 11.23
N ASP A 75 3.20 -3.08 11.71
CA ASP A 75 3.86 -3.65 12.88
C ASP A 75 3.73 -2.68 14.08
N GLU A 76 4.45 -2.90 15.16
CA GLU A 76 4.42 -2.03 16.34
C GLU A 76 4.84 -0.58 16.04
N GLY A 77 5.69 -0.39 15.05
CA GLY A 77 6.13 0.94 14.58
C GLY A 77 5.23 1.56 13.52
N GLY A 78 4.09 0.96 13.20
CA GLY A 78 3.17 1.42 12.17
C GLY A 78 3.41 0.75 10.82
N CYS A 79 3.29 1.49 9.73
CA CYS A 79 3.48 0.95 8.39
C CYS A 79 4.96 0.91 7.99
N PRO A 80 5.52 -0.27 7.67
CA PRO A 80 6.91 -0.35 7.22
C PRO A 80 7.22 0.52 6.00
N ALA A 81 6.30 0.60 5.06
CA ALA A 81 6.47 1.43 3.86
C ALA A 81 6.49 2.92 4.20
N ALA A 82 5.66 3.37 5.13
CA ALA A 82 5.63 4.77 5.54
C ALA A 82 6.96 5.23 6.14
N ARG A 83 7.60 4.36 6.91
CA ARG A 83 8.88 4.69 7.56
C ARG A 83 10.03 4.98 6.58
N VAL A 84 9.95 4.43 5.38
CA VAL A 84 11.02 4.59 4.37
C VAL A 84 10.59 5.45 3.19
N ALA A 85 9.34 5.37 2.79
CA ALA A 85 8.87 5.96 1.54
C ALA A 85 8.39 7.41 1.68
N THR A 86 7.95 7.85 2.87
CA THR A 86 7.47 9.22 3.09
C THR A 86 8.56 10.27 2.92
N TYR A 87 9.81 9.86 3.02
CA TYR A 87 10.98 10.73 2.86
C TYR A 87 11.68 10.53 1.51
N SER A 88 11.08 9.75 0.61
CA SER A 88 11.71 9.47 -0.68
C SER A 88 11.47 10.59 -1.69
N GLU A 89 12.45 10.78 -2.55
CA GLU A 89 12.33 11.58 -3.75
C GLU A 89 12.53 10.66 -4.97
N PRO A 90 11.66 10.71 -5.98
CA PRO A 90 10.44 11.52 -6.07
C PRO A 90 9.30 10.95 -5.23
N GLY A 91 8.37 11.83 -4.84
CA GLY A 91 7.17 11.42 -4.11
C GLY A 91 6.13 10.73 -4.99
N ALA A 92 5.08 10.24 -4.35
CA ALA A 92 3.96 9.61 -5.02
C ALA A 92 3.04 10.63 -5.70
N ALA A 93 2.43 10.27 -6.84
CA ALA A 93 1.35 11.04 -7.43
C ALA A 93 0.10 11.03 -6.53
N SER A 94 -0.16 9.90 -5.87
CA SER A 94 -1.16 9.76 -4.81
C SER A 94 -0.81 8.55 -3.96
N VAL A 95 -1.32 8.50 -2.73
CA VAL A 95 -1.18 7.34 -1.85
C VAL A 95 -2.55 6.85 -1.41
N THR A 96 -2.80 5.57 -1.58
CA THR A 96 -3.98 4.89 -1.06
C THR A 96 -3.52 3.83 -0.05
N TYR A 97 -3.97 3.94 1.19
CA TYR A 97 -3.67 2.99 2.25
C TYR A 97 -4.91 2.16 2.59
N LEU A 98 -4.80 0.84 2.47
CA LEU A 98 -5.88 -0.06 2.87
C LEU A 98 -5.81 -0.31 4.37
N SER A 99 -6.70 0.33 5.10
CA SER A 99 -6.83 0.21 6.54
C SER A 99 -7.87 -0.85 6.93
N THR A 100 -8.42 -0.73 8.11
CA THR A 100 -9.42 -1.67 8.65
C THR A 100 -10.50 -0.91 9.41
N THR A 101 -11.71 -1.45 9.40
CA THR A 101 -12.81 -0.94 10.23
C THR A 101 -12.55 -1.11 11.72
N GLY A 102 -11.61 -1.96 12.12
CA GLY A 102 -11.22 -2.15 13.51
C GLY A 102 -10.72 -0.90 14.22
N VAL A 103 -10.30 0.12 13.47
CA VAL A 103 -9.85 1.42 14.04
C VAL A 103 -10.95 2.16 14.79
N TYR A 104 -12.21 1.91 14.45
CA TYR A 104 -13.36 2.55 15.11
C TYR A 104 -13.74 1.92 16.44
N GLY A 105 -13.26 0.70 16.72
CA GLY A 105 -13.62 -0.05 17.92
C GLY A 105 -15.05 -0.60 17.85
N ASP A 106 -15.60 -0.92 19.03
CA ASP A 106 -16.95 -1.46 19.13
C ASP A 106 -17.98 -0.31 19.23
N LEU A 107 -18.77 -0.14 18.19
CA LEU A 107 -19.85 0.84 18.13
C LEU A 107 -21.22 0.25 18.50
N ARG A 108 -21.26 -0.98 19.04
CA ARG A 108 -22.48 -1.69 19.44
C ARG A 108 -23.55 -1.72 18.35
N GLY A 109 -23.12 -1.99 17.10
CA GLY A 109 -24.00 -2.02 15.94
C GLY A 109 -24.28 -0.64 15.32
N GLY A 110 -23.70 0.42 15.86
CA GLY A 110 -23.81 1.76 15.28
C GLY A 110 -23.01 1.95 13.99
N TRP A 111 -23.27 3.02 13.30
CA TRP A 111 -22.58 3.37 12.05
C TRP A 111 -21.23 4.02 12.31
N ALA A 112 -20.22 3.61 11.52
CA ALA A 112 -18.95 4.31 11.42
C ALA A 112 -18.91 5.07 10.09
N MET A 113 -18.56 6.32 10.16
CA MET A 113 -18.44 7.22 9.00
C MET A 113 -17.00 7.72 8.89
N GLU A 114 -16.65 8.33 7.78
CA GLU A 114 -15.31 8.87 7.54
C GLU A 114 -14.85 9.85 8.62
N TRP A 115 -15.79 10.60 9.20
CA TRP A 115 -15.52 11.57 10.26
C TRP A 115 -15.70 11.01 11.67
N SER A 116 -16.07 9.74 11.81
CA SER A 116 -16.21 9.13 13.13
C SER A 116 -14.87 9.06 13.85
N PRO A 117 -14.82 9.36 15.16
CA PRO A 117 -13.56 9.26 15.90
C PRO A 117 -13.09 7.80 15.95
N VAL A 118 -11.75 7.61 15.95
CA VAL A 118 -11.16 6.28 16.07
C VAL A 118 -11.01 5.90 17.55
N HIS A 119 -11.39 4.67 17.88
CA HIS A 119 -11.29 4.10 19.22
C HIS A 119 -10.73 2.67 19.14
N PRO A 120 -9.44 2.52 18.82
CA PRO A 120 -8.87 1.17 18.65
C PRO A 120 -8.90 0.39 19.96
N GLY A 121 -9.50 -0.79 19.93
CA GLY A 121 -9.68 -1.66 21.09
C GLY A 121 -8.64 -2.78 21.23
N SER A 122 -7.65 -2.85 20.34
CA SER A 122 -6.60 -3.87 20.34
C SER A 122 -5.26 -3.30 19.90
N ASP A 123 -4.18 -4.03 20.20
CA ASP A 123 -2.84 -3.63 19.72
C ASP A 123 -2.76 -3.57 18.20
N ARG A 124 -3.42 -4.50 17.52
CA ARG A 124 -3.50 -4.50 16.05
C ARG A 124 -4.22 -3.27 15.52
N ALA A 125 -5.32 -2.88 16.14
CA ALA A 125 -6.07 -1.70 15.75
C ALA A 125 -5.29 -0.41 16.04
N ARG A 126 -4.57 -0.35 17.16
CA ARG A 126 -3.69 0.79 17.49
C ARG A 126 -2.56 0.93 16.49
N ALA A 127 -1.92 -0.17 16.10
CA ALA A 127 -0.89 -0.15 15.06
C ALA A 127 -1.44 0.35 13.73
N ARG A 128 -2.66 0.00 13.40
CA ARG A 128 -3.33 0.46 12.17
C ARG A 128 -3.61 1.97 12.20
N VAL A 129 -4.08 2.50 13.33
CA VAL A 129 -4.28 3.94 13.52
C VAL A 129 -2.95 4.69 13.39
N LEU A 130 -1.88 4.14 13.96
CA LEU A 130 -0.54 4.74 13.81
C LEU A 130 -0.13 4.78 12.32
N ALA A 131 -0.34 3.70 11.58
CA ALA A 131 -0.05 3.65 10.16
C ALA A 131 -0.85 4.68 9.35
N GLU A 132 -2.14 4.83 9.64
CA GLU A 132 -2.96 5.87 9.00
C GLU A 132 -2.37 7.27 9.21
N ARG A 133 -1.99 7.58 10.45
CA ARG A 133 -1.40 8.89 10.79
C ARG A 133 -0.08 9.12 10.07
N GLN A 134 0.76 8.11 9.99
CA GLN A 134 2.04 8.21 9.27
C GLN A 134 1.83 8.61 7.80
N TRP A 135 0.84 8.04 7.13
CA TRP A 135 0.54 8.40 5.75
C TRP A 135 -0.15 9.76 5.62
N MET A 136 -1.02 10.12 6.55
CA MET A 136 -1.70 11.41 6.50
C MET A 136 -0.78 12.59 6.80
N ASP A 137 0.26 12.38 7.60
CA ASP A 137 1.24 13.39 7.98
C ASP A 137 2.44 13.49 7.00
N ALA A 138 2.44 12.65 5.98
CA ALA A 138 3.52 12.57 5.00
C ALA A 138 3.45 13.66 3.93
#